data_0413c7fcaf7cd5333960cb2224303477
#
_entry.id   0413c7fcaf7cd5333960cb2224303477
#
_cell.length_a   1.000
_cell.length_b   1.000
_cell.length_c   1.000
_cell.angle_alpha   90.00
_cell.angle_beta   90.00
_cell.angle_gamma   90.00
#
_symmetry.space_group_name_H-M   'P 1'
#
loop_
_entity.id
_entity.type
_entity.pdbx_description
1 polymer ?
#
loop_
_entity_poly.entity_id
_entity_poly.type
_entity_poly.pdbx_seq_one_letter_code
_entity_poly.pdbx_strand_id
1 'polypeptide(L)'
;MIIKIEENIKSFSAWRDMVKANAEKIKGFGATIIFAGVSKEDASKFTVIVKNATMQGFEAFKNDKELHAARAAAGVDLDSAKITPMDGDFMENFSG
;
A
#
# COMPACT_ATOMS: atom_id res chain seq x y z
N MET A 1 -11.32 4.85 5.90
CA MET A 1 -10.21 4.56 6.83
C MET A 1 -8.88 4.77 6.13
N ILE A 2 -7.89 5.18 6.89
CA ILE A 2 -6.55 5.46 6.36
C ILE A 2 -5.57 4.52 7.05
N ILE A 3 -4.72 3.88 6.24
CA ILE A 3 -3.83 2.84 6.73
C ILE A 3 -2.43 3.10 6.19
N LYS A 4 -1.44 3.08 7.07
CA LYS A 4 -0.04 3.13 6.70
C LYS A 4 0.51 1.71 6.68
N ILE A 5 1.18 1.35 5.59
CA ILE A 5 1.85 0.07 5.44
C ILE A 5 3.33 0.33 5.22
N GLU A 6 4.17 -0.26 6.07
CA GLU A 6 5.62 -0.16 5.96
C GLU A 6 6.18 -1.54 5.65
N GLU A 7 7.03 -1.63 4.63
CA GLU A 7 7.55 -2.90 4.13
C GLU A 7 8.97 -2.71 3.61
N ASN A 8 9.69 -3.82 3.43
CA ASN A 8 10.93 -3.81 2.69
C ASN A 8 10.65 -4.23 1.25
N ILE A 9 11.24 -3.52 0.29
CA ILE A 9 11.08 -3.83 -1.14
C ILE A 9 12.44 -3.81 -1.83
N LYS A 10 12.51 -4.50 -2.98
CA LYS A 10 13.71 -4.55 -3.81
C LYS A 10 13.75 -3.45 -4.85
N SER A 11 12.59 -3.05 -5.39
CA SER A 11 12.51 -2.09 -6.47
C SER A 11 11.19 -1.35 -6.43
N PHE A 12 11.25 -0.03 -6.26
CA PHE A 12 10.05 0.80 -6.30
C PHE A 12 9.39 0.76 -7.68
N SER A 13 10.18 0.78 -8.75
CA SER A 13 9.61 0.75 -10.11
C SER A 13 8.88 -0.55 -10.39
N ALA A 14 9.38 -1.69 -9.90
CA ALA A 14 8.68 -2.98 -10.04
C ALA A 14 7.36 -2.97 -9.28
N TRP A 15 7.35 -2.41 -8.07
CA TRP A 15 6.12 -2.27 -7.28
C TRP A 15 5.11 -1.37 -7.99
N ARG A 16 5.57 -0.22 -8.50
CA ARG A 16 4.71 0.72 -9.23
C ARG A 16 4.08 0.05 -10.45
N ASP A 17 4.87 -0.70 -11.22
CA ASP A 17 4.37 -1.39 -12.40
C ASP A 17 3.33 -2.45 -12.02
N MET A 18 3.56 -3.16 -10.93
CA MET A 18 2.61 -4.15 -10.40
C MET A 18 1.28 -3.48 -10.02
N VAL A 19 1.33 -2.35 -9.32
CA VAL A 19 0.13 -1.62 -8.92
C VAL A 19 -0.66 -1.15 -10.16
N LYS A 20 0.04 -0.62 -11.15
CA LYS A 20 -0.61 -0.17 -12.40
C LYS A 20 -1.28 -1.34 -13.13
N ALA A 21 -0.63 -2.50 -13.14
CA ALA A 21 -1.19 -3.70 -13.78
C ALA A 21 -2.43 -4.23 -13.04
N ASN A 22 -2.56 -3.96 -11.76
CA ASN A 22 -3.67 -4.42 -10.92
C ASN A 22 -4.60 -3.28 -10.48
N ALA A 23 -4.56 -2.14 -11.15
CA ALA A 23 -5.28 -0.93 -10.74
C ALA A 23 -6.79 -1.16 -10.61
N GLU A 24 -7.40 -1.85 -11.57
CA GLU A 24 -8.85 -2.12 -11.54
C GLU A 24 -9.23 -3.00 -10.34
N LYS A 25 -8.42 -4.00 -10.04
CA LYS A 25 -8.65 -4.87 -8.90
C LYS A 25 -8.53 -4.11 -7.58
N ILE A 26 -7.51 -3.28 -7.46
CA ILE A 26 -7.28 -2.46 -6.27
C ILE A 26 -8.44 -1.48 -6.07
N LYS A 27 -8.88 -0.83 -7.15
CA LYS A 27 -10.05 0.05 -7.13
C LYS A 27 -11.31 -0.70 -6.70
N GLY A 28 -11.47 -1.93 -7.16
CA GLY A 28 -12.61 -2.77 -6.81
C GLY A 28 -12.72 -3.07 -5.32
N PHE A 29 -11.62 -3.05 -4.58
CA PHE A 29 -11.63 -3.17 -3.13
C PHE A 29 -11.92 -1.85 -2.41
N GLY A 30 -12.14 -0.76 -3.15
CA GLY A 30 -12.37 0.56 -2.56
C GLY A 30 -11.10 1.24 -2.07
N ALA A 31 -9.94 0.81 -2.57
CA ALA A 31 -8.65 1.33 -2.13
C ALA A 31 -8.18 2.45 -3.04
N THR A 32 -7.65 3.51 -2.44
CA THR A 32 -6.97 4.61 -3.13
C THR A 32 -5.60 4.76 -2.50
N ILE A 33 -4.55 4.67 -3.30
CA ILE A 33 -3.19 4.89 -2.81
C ILE A 33 -2.95 6.40 -2.77
N ILE A 34 -2.86 6.95 -1.56
CA ILE A 34 -2.64 8.38 -1.35
C ILE A 34 -1.18 8.73 -1.54
N PHE A 35 -0.30 7.87 -1.07
CA PHE A 35 1.14 8.08 -1.14
C PHE A 35 1.84 6.73 -1.19
N ALA A 36 2.91 6.66 -1.95
CA ALA A 36 3.81 5.52 -1.95
C ALA A 36 5.22 6.01 -2.27
N GLY A 37 6.19 5.57 -1.48
CA GLY A 37 7.55 5.99 -1.70
C GLY A 37 8.55 5.25 -0.83
N VAL A 38 9.82 5.46 -1.11
CA VAL A 38 10.91 4.87 -0.37
C VAL A 38 11.70 5.94 0.37
N SER A 39 12.41 5.55 1.42
CA SER A 39 13.28 6.45 2.15
C SER A 39 14.40 6.97 1.24
N LYS A 40 14.72 8.25 1.36
CA LYS A 40 15.81 8.86 0.63
C LYS A 40 17.17 8.21 0.99
N GLU A 41 17.32 7.79 2.24
CA GLU A 41 18.56 7.18 2.74
C GLU A 41 18.65 5.68 2.47
N ASP A 42 17.50 5.00 2.30
CA ASP A 42 17.47 3.56 2.14
C ASP A 42 16.29 3.16 1.24
N ALA A 43 16.58 2.90 -0.03
CA ALA A 43 15.56 2.59 -1.03
C ALA A 43 14.84 1.27 -0.79
N SER A 44 15.28 0.45 0.17
CA SER A 44 14.56 -0.77 0.56
C SER A 44 13.44 -0.50 1.57
N LYS A 45 13.44 0.67 2.22
CA LYS A 45 12.44 1.06 3.23
C LYS A 45 11.28 1.77 2.54
N PHE A 46 10.15 1.08 2.45
CA PHE A 46 9.00 1.49 1.65
C PHE A 46 7.81 1.79 2.54
N THR A 47 7.10 2.87 2.21
CA THR A 47 5.88 3.28 2.92
C THR A 47 4.78 3.52 1.89
N VAL A 48 3.61 2.96 2.14
CA VAL A 48 2.42 3.27 1.35
C VAL A 48 1.29 3.66 2.28
N ILE A 49 0.54 4.70 1.92
CA ILE A 49 -0.63 5.14 2.65
C ILE A 49 -1.84 4.94 1.75
N VAL A 50 -2.78 4.14 2.25
CA VAL A 50 -3.97 3.73 1.51
C VAL A 50 -5.19 4.29 2.21
N LYS A 51 -6.11 4.84 1.43
CA LYS A 51 -7.44 5.22 1.91
C LYS A 51 -8.43 4.18 1.40
N ASN A 52 -9.11 3.48 2.32
CA ASN A 52 -10.11 2.48 1.97
C ASN A 52 -11.50 2.97 2.34
N ALA A 53 -12.46 2.68 1.46
CA ALA A 53 -13.85 3.07 1.68
C ALA A 53 -14.45 2.33 2.86
N THR A 54 -14.12 1.04 3.03
CA THR A 54 -14.66 0.21 4.10
C THR A 54 -13.59 -0.70 4.71
N MET A 55 -13.81 -1.15 5.95
CA MET A 55 -12.97 -2.15 6.60
C MET A 55 -13.00 -3.48 5.84
N GLN A 56 -14.18 -3.87 5.36
CA GLN A 56 -14.33 -5.11 4.60
C GLN A 56 -13.51 -5.08 3.31
N GLY A 57 -13.51 -3.94 2.61
CA GLY A 57 -12.71 -3.76 1.41
C GLY A 57 -11.22 -3.86 1.70
N PHE A 58 -10.77 -3.27 2.80
CA PHE A 58 -9.36 -3.37 3.20
C PHE A 58 -8.98 -4.81 3.54
N GLU A 59 -9.82 -5.52 4.29
CA GLU A 59 -9.55 -6.93 4.63
C GLU A 59 -9.48 -7.80 3.37
N ALA A 60 -10.39 -7.58 2.41
CA ALA A 60 -10.36 -8.29 1.14
C ALA A 60 -9.09 -8.00 0.35
N PHE A 61 -8.68 -6.73 0.31
CA PHE A 61 -7.45 -6.29 -0.34
C PHE A 61 -6.23 -6.97 0.31
N LYS A 62 -6.16 -6.93 1.63
CA LYS A 62 -5.03 -7.50 2.38
C LYS A 62 -4.90 -9.00 2.18
N ASN A 63 -6.02 -9.71 2.08
CA ASN A 63 -6.04 -11.17 2.03
C ASN A 63 -6.17 -11.74 0.61
N ASP A 64 -6.17 -10.91 -0.42
CA ASP A 64 -6.29 -11.37 -1.80
C ASP A 64 -5.03 -12.13 -2.23
N LYS A 65 -5.20 -13.39 -2.60
CA LYS A 65 -4.08 -14.27 -2.93
C LYS A 65 -3.34 -13.85 -4.20
N GLU A 66 -4.06 -13.34 -5.19
CA GLU A 66 -3.44 -12.88 -6.44
C GLU A 66 -2.58 -11.64 -6.20
N LEU A 67 -3.06 -10.70 -5.37
CA LEU A 67 -2.27 -9.53 -5.02
C LEU A 67 -1.06 -9.89 -4.16
N HIS A 68 -1.20 -10.87 -3.26
CA HIS A 68 -0.05 -11.38 -2.50
C HIS A 68 1.03 -11.89 -3.45
N ALA A 69 0.64 -12.73 -4.41
CA ALA A 69 1.59 -13.28 -5.39
C ALA A 69 2.22 -12.18 -6.24
N ALA A 70 1.42 -11.21 -6.68
CA ALA A 70 1.91 -10.08 -7.49
C ALA A 70 2.90 -9.22 -6.71
N ARG A 71 2.62 -8.95 -5.43
CA ARG A 71 3.51 -8.18 -4.56
C ARG A 71 4.83 -8.91 -4.34
N ALA A 72 4.77 -10.20 -4.03
CA ALA A 72 5.98 -11.01 -3.85
C ALA A 72 6.82 -11.04 -5.13
N ALA A 73 6.17 -11.20 -6.29
CA ALA A 73 6.87 -11.19 -7.58
C ALA A 73 7.50 -9.84 -7.88
N ALA A 74 6.91 -8.75 -7.40
CA ALA A 74 7.45 -7.40 -7.54
C ALA A 74 8.57 -7.08 -6.54
N GLY A 75 8.94 -8.04 -5.69
CA GLY A 75 10.07 -7.88 -4.76
C GLY A 75 9.70 -7.36 -3.37
N VAL A 76 8.42 -7.40 -3.00
CA VAL A 76 7.98 -7.02 -1.66
C VAL A 76 8.27 -8.17 -0.68
N ASP A 77 8.89 -7.84 0.45
CA ASP A 77 9.03 -8.79 1.56
C ASP A 77 7.74 -8.71 2.40
N LEU A 78 6.83 -9.63 2.14
CA LEU A 78 5.51 -9.63 2.79
C LEU A 78 5.61 -9.84 4.30
N ASP A 79 6.63 -10.56 4.77
CA ASP A 79 6.84 -10.80 6.20
C ASP A 79 7.30 -9.56 6.95
N SER A 80 7.80 -8.55 6.23
CA SER A 80 8.25 -7.29 6.84
C SER A 80 7.12 -6.30 7.07
N ALA A 81 5.90 -6.59 6.60
CA ALA A 81 4.80 -5.64 6.60
C ALA A 81 4.38 -5.23 8.01
N LYS A 82 4.37 -3.93 8.25
CA LYS A 82 3.79 -3.34 9.46
C LYS A 82 2.62 -2.48 9.04
N ILE A 83 1.43 -2.82 9.53
CA ILE A 83 0.18 -2.15 9.16
C ILE A 83 -0.28 -1.31 10.34
N THR A 84 -0.44 -0.01 10.12
CA THR A 84 -0.85 0.93 11.17
C THR A 84 -2.08 1.70 10.72
N PRO A 85 -3.24 1.49 11.35
CA PRO A 85 -4.40 2.37 11.11
C PRO A 85 -4.08 3.78 11.55
N MET A 86 -4.43 4.78 10.73
CA MET A 86 -4.05 6.17 10.94
C MET A 86 -5.26 7.10 11.11
N ASP A 87 -6.47 6.56 11.17
CA ASP A 87 -7.68 7.38 11.18
C ASP A 87 -8.23 7.65 12.59
N GLY A 88 -7.34 7.94 13.54
CA GLY A 88 -7.69 8.60 14.78
C GLY A 88 -7.92 10.08 14.50
N ASP A 89 -7.17 10.95 15.15
CA ASP A 89 -7.20 12.37 14.82
C ASP A 89 -6.22 12.62 13.67
N PHE A 90 -6.68 13.23 12.60
CA PHE A 90 -5.81 13.49 11.44
C PHE A 90 -6.28 14.70 10.64
N MET A 91 -5.38 15.18 9.79
CA MET A 91 -5.64 16.28 8.86
C MET A 91 -5.24 15.83 7.48
N GLU A 92 -6.11 16.07 6.50
CA GLU A 92 -5.89 15.72 5.09
C GLU A 92 -5.89 16.97 4.21
N ASN A 93 -5.01 17.00 3.23
CA ASN A 93 -5.05 18.02 2.16
C ASN A 93 -5.01 19.47 2.65
N PHE A 94 -4.39 19.72 3.77
CA PHE A 94 -4.22 21.07 4.29
C PHE A 94 -3.01 21.71 3.62
N SER A 95 -3.22 22.92 3.09
CA SER A 95 -2.16 23.70 2.46
C SER A 95 -2.26 25.15 2.93
N GLY A 96 -1.97 25.30 4.18
CA GLY A 96 -2.22 26.54 4.82
C GLY A 96 -1.05 27.43 5.04
#